data_34e8d2de5b0bb22c87e1c9d7f1926635
#
_entry.id   34e8d2de5b0bb22c87e1c9d7f1926635
#
_cell.length_a   1.000
_cell.length_b   1.000
_cell.length_c   1.000
_cell.angle_alpha   90.00
_cell.angle_beta   90.00
_cell.angle_gamma   90.00
#
_symmetry.space_group_name_H-M   'P 1'
#
loop_
_entity.id
_entity.type
_entity.pdbx_description
1 polymer ?
#
loop_
_entity_poly.entity_id
_entity_poly.type
_entity_poly.pdbx_seq_one_letter_code
_entity_poly.pdbx_strand_id
1 'polypeptide(L)'
;METTKISIKERFAYGCGDLGCNIIYSAMSSFLLFYYTDYVKVSALTIGTIMLISRLFDGVTDLIMGVIVDRTKSRFGKCRPWILRMAIPFAIAAVLLFSVPSGLGENAKIVYIFITYNLVSSVVYTAINVPYSTLNALITQDQYERSVLSIFRMTLATTGTLIITNLTLPLVEFFGDNLSAWTKTFAVFGVLSIVIFLITFAGTKERVKPSAKSKHEKLPFLKGIKVLFCNKYWLMITLTLVCIFIQYSLNGGAAVYYAKAVLHNAKLVGPMNLVASVVQIIAMFFTAFIIKRIGKRNMLIIGAIVYGLGFGMFQFVGTNYFGIMFASALKGIGNAGISSCMFAIVSDTIEYGEWKTGYRTEGLINSASSFGFKVGNGLGSAMLGWILALGNYAENAAVQSASSVMAIKALFIYIPVAVAILQIVIMLFYKLDKEYDGIVEDLRNGKDAKEA
;
A
#
# COMPACT_ATOMS: atom_id res chain seq x y z
N MET A 1 -33.06 2.34 -6.34
CA MET A 1 -32.01 1.31 -6.17
C MET A 1 -32.11 0.74 -4.78
N GLU A 2 -32.36 -0.54 -4.62
CA GLU A 2 -32.06 -1.19 -3.35
C GLU A 2 -30.51 -1.26 -3.26
N THR A 3 -29.91 -0.25 -2.65
CA THR A 3 -28.53 -0.31 -2.24
C THR A 3 -28.45 -1.37 -1.15
N THR A 4 -27.98 -2.56 -1.50
CA THR A 4 -27.72 -3.61 -0.50
C THR A 4 -26.65 -3.05 0.45
N LYS A 5 -27.11 -2.46 1.56
CA LYS A 5 -26.21 -1.97 2.61
C LYS A 5 -25.31 -3.11 3.06
N ILE A 6 -24.02 -2.92 2.97
CA ILE A 6 -23.03 -3.89 3.45
C ILE A 6 -23.05 -3.86 4.97
N SER A 7 -23.16 -5.04 5.60
CA SER A 7 -23.16 -5.13 7.07
C SER A 7 -21.81 -4.71 7.66
N ILE A 8 -21.82 -4.17 8.88
CA ILE A 8 -20.59 -3.80 9.61
C ILE A 8 -19.65 -5.02 9.75
N LYS A 9 -20.22 -6.21 9.96
CA LYS A 9 -19.44 -7.46 10.04
C LYS A 9 -18.67 -7.74 8.74
N GLU A 10 -19.30 -7.51 7.59
CA GLU A 10 -18.64 -7.73 6.30
C GLU A 10 -17.59 -6.65 6.00
N ARG A 11 -17.84 -5.38 6.35
CA ARG A 11 -16.86 -4.30 6.25
C ARG A 11 -15.61 -4.59 7.09
N PHE A 12 -15.81 -5.04 8.33
CA PHE A 12 -14.72 -5.46 9.21
C PHE A 12 -13.97 -6.68 8.65
N ALA A 13 -14.68 -7.71 8.20
CA ALA A 13 -14.08 -8.90 7.60
C ALA A 13 -13.28 -8.56 6.32
N TYR A 14 -13.77 -7.61 5.51
CA TYR A 14 -13.00 -7.11 4.38
C TYR A 14 -11.71 -6.43 4.84
N GLY A 15 -11.78 -5.51 5.81
CA GLY A 15 -10.59 -4.84 6.34
C GLY A 15 -9.56 -5.80 6.96
N CYS A 16 -10.00 -6.91 7.53
CA CYS A 16 -9.12 -7.98 8.04
C CYS A 16 -8.16 -8.52 6.96
N GLY A 17 -8.53 -8.50 5.68
CA GLY A 17 -7.63 -8.98 4.62
C GLY A 17 -6.32 -8.19 4.54
N ASP A 18 -6.38 -6.87 4.69
CA ASP A 18 -5.18 -6.04 4.70
C ASP A 18 -4.43 -6.10 6.04
N LEU A 19 -5.14 -6.27 7.14
CA LEU A 19 -4.53 -6.59 8.44
C LEU A 19 -3.68 -7.86 8.35
N GLY A 20 -4.22 -8.95 7.76
CA GLY A 20 -3.48 -10.21 7.58
C GLY A 20 -2.23 -10.06 6.71
N CYS A 21 -2.31 -9.25 5.65
CA CYS A 21 -1.16 -8.88 4.82
C CYS A 21 -0.12 -8.09 5.63
N ASN A 22 -0.56 -7.07 6.38
CA ASN A 22 0.34 -6.15 7.09
C ASN A 22 1.00 -6.76 8.31
N ILE A 23 0.46 -7.81 8.92
CA ILE A 23 1.15 -8.55 10.00
C ILE A 23 2.53 -9.00 9.56
N ILE A 24 2.65 -9.57 8.37
CA ILE A 24 3.92 -10.06 7.85
C ILE A 24 4.68 -8.95 7.12
N TYR A 25 4.00 -8.18 6.27
CA TYR A 25 4.64 -7.17 5.42
C TYR A 25 5.26 -6.02 6.24
N SER A 26 4.59 -5.54 7.30
CA SER A 26 5.11 -4.47 8.14
C SER A 26 6.32 -4.93 8.96
N ALA A 27 6.27 -6.15 9.51
CA ALA A 27 7.40 -6.73 10.22
C ALA A 27 8.60 -6.96 9.27
N MET A 28 8.33 -7.47 8.06
CA MET A 28 9.35 -7.62 7.02
C MET A 28 9.97 -6.28 6.65
N SER A 29 9.16 -5.27 6.37
CA SER A 29 9.66 -3.94 5.97
C SER A 29 10.49 -3.26 7.06
N SER A 30 10.16 -3.49 8.33
CA SER A 30 10.82 -2.83 9.46
C SER A 30 12.07 -3.57 9.95
N PHE A 31 12.07 -4.89 9.91
CA PHE A 31 13.08 -5.67 10.64
C PHE A 31 13.89 -6.64 9.76
N LEU A 32 13.53 -6.84 8.50
CA LEU A 32 14.21 -7.84 7.65
C LEU A 32 15.69 -7.50 7.44
N LEU A 33 16.01 -6.23 7.16
CA LEU A 33 17.38 -5.79 6.99
C LEU A 33 18.18 -6.03 8.28
N PHE A 34 17.60 -5.63 9.43
CA PHE A 34 18.21 -5.84 10.74
C PHE A 34 18.46 -7.33 11.04
N TYR A 35 17.48 -8.20 10.77
CA TYR A 35 17.64 -9.64 10.92
C TYR A 35 18.80 -10.19 10.08
N TYR A 36 18.89 -9.80 8.81
CA TYR A 36 19.93 -10.30 7.92
C TYR A 36 21.33 -9.75 8.25
N THR A 37 21.44 -8.50 8.68
CA THR A 37 22.73 -7.90 9.04
C THR A 37 23.23 -8.36 10.40
N ASP A 38 22.37 -8.31 11.42
CA ASP A 38 22.77 -8.47 12.82
C ASP A 38 22.76 -9.93 13.28
N TYR A 39 21.84 -10.76 12.76
CA TYR A 39 21.73 -12.18 13.16
C TYR A 39 22.31 -13.14 12.11
N VAL A 40 22.01 -12.94 10.83
CA VAL A 40 22.50 -13.81 9.73
C VAL A 40 23.91 -13.46 9.29
N LYS A 41 24.36 -12.23 9.56
CA LYS A 41 25.69 -11.66 9.22
C LYS A 41 25.95 -11.61 7.70
N VAL A 42 24.95 -11.15 6.93
CA VAL A 42 25.09 -10.87 5.51
C VAL A 42 25.19 -9.37 5.30
N SER A 43 26.03 -8.94 4.35
CA SER A 43 26.28 -7.53 4.03
C SER A 43 24.98 -6.78 3.66
N ALA A 44 24.78 -5.61 4.25
CA ALA A 44 23.64 -4.73 3.95
C ALA A 44 23.57 -4.34 2.46
N LEU A 45 24.74 -4.17 1.80
CA LEU A 45 24.82 -3.89 0.37
C LEU A 45 24.25 -5.02 -0.47
N THR A 46 24.60 -6.27 -0.13
CA THR A 46 24.07 -7.47 -0.82
C THR A 46 22.57 -7.57 -0.66
N ILE A 47 22.06 -7.35 0.56
CA ILE A 47 20.60 -7.43 0.84
C ILE A 47 19.86 -6.31 0.10
N GLY A 48 20.38 -5.08 0.10
CA GLY A 48 19.81 -3.96 -0.64
C GLY A 48 19.74 -4.23 -2.13
N THR A 49 20.78 -4.85 -2.70
CA THR A 49 20.79 -5.26 -4.11
C THR A 49 19.76 -6.33 -4.42
N ILE A 50 19.60 -7.35 -3.55
CA ILE A 50 18.56 -8.36 -3.67
C ILE A 50 17.17 -7.70 -3.67
N MET A 51 16.91 -6.81 -2.71
CA MET A 51 15.64 -6.12 -2.61
C MET A 51 15.33 -5.27 -3.86
N LEU A 52 16.33 -4.59 -4.41
CA LEU A 52 16.17 -3.79 -5.63
C LEU A 52 15.83 -4.66 -6.85
N ILE A 53 16.58 -5.74 -7.08
CA ILE A 53 16.33 -6.68 -8.18
C ILE A 53 14.94 -7.29 -8.05
N SER A 54 14.55 -7.69 -6.85
CA SER A 54 13.23 -8.26 -6.57
C SER A 54 12.08 -7.32 -6.90
N ARG A 55 12.25 -6.00 -6.76
CA ARG A 55 11.25 -5.00 -7.16
C ARG A 55 10.89 -5.07 -8.65
N LEU A 56 11.83 -5.45 -9.50
CA LEU A 56 11.58 -5.63 -10.95
C LEU A 56 10.68 -6.85 -11.20
N PHE A 57 10.91 -7.94 -10.47
CA PHE A 57 10.06 -9.14 -10.55
C PHE A 57 8.64 -8.86 -10.04
N ASP A 58 8.49 -8.07 -8.99
CA ASP A 58 7.20 -7.70 -8.41
C ASP A 58 6.24 -7.11 -9.45
N GLY A 59 6.72 -6.22 -10.31
CA GLY A 59 5.90 -5.58 -11.33
C GLY A 59 5.35 -6.58 -12.37
N VAL A 60 6.18 -7.54 -12.78
CA VAL A 60 5.78 -8.58 -13.74
C VAL A 60 4.77 -9.55 -13.12
N THR A 61 5.02 -9.98 -11.88
CA THR A 61 4.13 -10.93 -11.19
C THR A 61 2.76 -10.34 -10.90
N ASP A 62 2.66 -9.03 -10.61
CA ASP A 62 1.38 -8.34 -10.40
C ASP A 62 0.51 -8.37 -11.67
N LEU A 63 1.10 -8.07 -12.83
CA LEU A 63 0.38 -8.12 -14.11
C LEU A 63 -0.09 -9.54 -14.45
N ILE A 64 0.78 -10.54 -14.27
CA ILE A 64 0.44 -11.96 -14.48
C ILE A 64 -0.72 -12.35 -13.55
N MET A 65 -0.65 -11.97 -12.26
CA MET A 65 -1.68 -12.32 -11.29
C MET A 65 -3.02 -11.64 -11.61
N GLY A 66 -3.01 -10.41 -12.10
CA GLY A 66 -4.22 -9.73 -12.57
C GLY A 66 -4.96 -10.52 -13.65
N VAL A 67 -4.22 -11.03 -14.65
CA VAL A 67 -4.79 -11.89 -15.70
C VAL A 67 -5.30 -13.22 -15.14
N ILE A 68 -4.59 -13.81 -14.19
CA ILE A 68 -5.01 -15.06 -13.53
C ILE A 68 -6.32 -14.84 -12.76
N VAL A 69 -6.45 -13.74 -12.03
CA VAL A 69 -7.68 -13.37 -11.30
C VAL A 69 -8.85 -13.23 -12.26
N ASP A 70 -8.68 -12.48 -13.35
CA ASP A 70 -9.75 -12.29 -14.35
C ASP A 70 -10.21 -13.58 -15.02
N ARG A 71 -9.33 -14.57 -15.13
CA ARG A 71 -9.62 -15.90 -15.69
C ARG A 71 -10.12 -16.90 -14.65
N THR A 72 -10.04 -16.60 -13.38
CA THR A 72 -10.40 -17.54 -12.31
C THR A 72 -11.92 -17.74 -12.28
N LYS A 73 -12.33 -19.02 -12.31
CA LYS A 73 -13.71 -19.45 -12.15
C LYS A 73 -13.81 -20.40 -10.97
N SER A 74 -14.65 -20.07 -9.98
CA SER A 74 -14.84 -20.88 -8.79
C SER A 74 -16.24 -20.69 -8.22
N ARG A 75 -16.72 -21.68 -7.46
CA ARG A 75 -17.98 -21.60 -6.70
C ARG A 75 -17.98 -20.47 -5.64
N PHE A 76 -16.80 -20.02 -5.22
CA PHE A 76 -16.61 -18.95 -4.25
C PHE A 76 -16.37 -17.56 -4.88
N GLY A 77 -16.40 -17.45 -6.20
CA GLY A 77 -16.09 -16.22 -6.93
C GLY A 77 -14.69 -16.25 -7.57
N LYS A 78 -14.20 -15.07 -7.99
CA LYS A 78 -12.88 -14.92 -8.65
C LYS A 78 -11.75 -14.69 -7.64
N CYS A 79 -11.98 -13.88 -6.61
CA CYS A 79 -10.95 -13.36 -5.70
C CYS A 79 -10.84 -14.15 -4.40
N ARG A 80 -11.96 -14.48 -3.77
CA ARG A 80 -12.02 -15.19 -2.48
C ARG A 80 -11.25 -16.51 -2.46
N PRO A 81 -11.27 -17.36 -3.51
CA PRO A 81 -10.49 -18.60 -3.53
C PRO A 81 -8.99 -18.38 -3.35
N TRP A 82 -8.46 -17.28 -3.86
CA TRP A 82 -7.03 -16.95 -3.76
C TRP A 82 -6.64 -16.59 -2.34
N ILE A 83 -7.48 -15.80 -1.64
CA ILE A 83 -7.25 -15.46 -0.22
C ILE A 83 -7.19 -16.74 0.62
N LEU A 84 -8.12 -17.67 0.41
CA LEU A 84 -8.15 -18.94 1.14
C LEU A 84 -6.92 -19.83 0.83
N ARG A 85 -6.61 -20.01 -0.46
CA ARG A 85 -5.54 -20.92 -0.91
C ARG A 85 -4.15 -20.42 -0.53
N MET A 86 -3.95 -19.10 -0.51
CA MET A 86 -2.65 -18.49 -0.25
C MET A 86 -2.40 -18.19 1.22
N ALA A 87 -3.39 -18.29 2.11
CA ALA A 87 -3.24 -18.03 3.53
C ALA A 87 -2.13 -18.89 4.18
N ILE A 88 -2.13 -20.21 3.93
CA ILE A 88 -1.11 -21.12 4.45
C ILE A 88 0.24 -20.92 3.75
N PRO A 89 0.34 -20.88 2.40
CA PRO A 89 1.60 -20.57 1.73
C PRO A 89 2.25 -19.25 2.19
N PHE A 90 1.45 -18.22 2.50
CA PHE A 90 1.96 -16.96 2.98
C PHE A 90 2.62 -17.07 4.36
N ALA A 91 1.98 -17.79 5.29
CA ALA A 91 2.54 -18.06 6.60
C ALA A 91 3.84 -18.88 6.51
N ILE A 92 3.84 -19.95 5.71
CA ILE A 92 5.04 -20.78 5.49
C ILE A 92 6.17 -19.95 4.88
N ALA A 93 5.89 -19.17 3.85
CA ALA A 93 6.88 -18.34 3.19
C ALA A 93 7.47 -17.29 4.14
N ALA A 94 6.65 -16.68 5.01
CA ALA A 94 7.11 -15.75 6.03
C ALA A 94 8.04 -16.41 7.06
N VAL A 95 7.72 -17.61 7.50
CA VAL A 95 8.59 -18.40 8.39
C VAL A 95 9.92 -18.73 7.72
N LEU A 96 9.89 -19.18 6.46
CA LEU A 96 11.12 -19.48 5.69
C LEU A 96 12.01 -18.24 5.54
N LEU A 97 11.42 -17.06 5.31
CA LEU A 97 12.16 -15.80 5.18
C LEU A 97 13.01 -15.47 6.42
N PHE A 98 12.51 -15.82 7.61
CA PHE A 98 13.19 -15.59 8.90
C PHE A 98 13.76 -16.89 9.51
N SER A 99 14.09 -17.86 8.66
CA SER A 99 14.64 -19.17 9.07
C SER A 99 15.89 -19.54 8.27
N VAL A 100 16.83 -18.58 8.12
CA VAL A 100 18.07 -18.84 7.39
C VAL A 100 18.91 -19.89 8.16
N PRO A 101 19.24 -21.04 7.55
CA PRO A 101 20.03 -22.06 8.24
C PRO A 101 21.44 -21.59 8.54
N SER A 102 21.89 -21.76 9.78
CA SER A 102 23.20 -21.29 10.26
C SER A 102 24.39 -22.01 9.60
N GLY A 103 24.20 -23.26 9.15
CA GLY A 103 25.26 -24.06 8.54
C GLY A 103 25.53 -23.76 7.06
N LEU A 104 24.83 -22.79 6.44
CA LEU A 104 25.05 -22.46 5.04
C LEU A 104 26.30 -21.59 4.86
N GLY A 105 27.07 -21.85 3.79
CA GLY A 105 28.11 -20.93 3.34
C GLY A 105 27.52 -19.61 2.83
N GLU A 106 28.34 -18.56 2.73
CA GLU A 106 27.91 -17.20 2.44
C GLU A 106 27.09 -17.12 1.13
N ASN A 107 27.56 -17.71 0.03
CA ASN A 107 26.86 -17.75 -1.25
C ASN A 107 25.51 -18.47 -1.17
N ALA A 108 25.45 -19.56 -0.41
CA ALA A 108 24.20 -20.31 -0.22
C ALA A 108 23.18 -19.52 0.60
N LYS A 109 23.62 -18.73 1.59
CA LYS A 109 22.75 -17.78 2.32
C LYS A 109 22.16 -16.73 1.40
N ILE A 110 22.96 -16.13 0.51
CA ILE A 110 22.52 -15.11 -0.46
C ILE A 110 21.45 -15.69 -1.38
N VAL A 111 21.66 -16.89 -1.93
CA VAL A 111 20.68 -17.57 -2.78
C VAL A 111 19.40 -17.88 -2.00
N TYR A 112 19.51 -18.39 -0.79
CA TYR A 112 18.36 -18.66 0.08
C TYR A 112 17.54 -17.39 0.35
N ILE A 113 18.19 -16.29 0.72
CA ILE A 113 17.56 -14.98 0.94
C ILE A 113 16.84 -14.50 -0.31
N PHE A 114 17.50 -14.57 -1.47
CA PHE A 114 16.90 -14.16 -2.75
C PHE A 114 15.63 -14.98 -3.07
N ILE A 115 15.69 -16.30 -2.93
CA ILE A 115 14.55 -17.18 -3.22
C ILE A 115 13.40 -16.91 -2.23
N THR A 116 13.67 -16.90 -0.92
CA THR A 116 12.63 -16.72 0.10
C THR A 116 12.02 -15.33 0.09
N TYR A 117 12.83 -14.29 -0.17
CA TYR A 117 12.33 -12.92 -0.31
C TYR A 117 11.36 -12.79 -1.51
N ASN A 118 11.74 -13.28 -2.69
CA ASN A 118 10.87 -13.25 -3.86
C ASN A 118 9.65 -14.16 -3.69
N LEU A 119 9.78 -15.30 -3.03
CA LEU A 119 8.64 -16.16 -2.72
C LEU A 119 7.59 -15.41 -1.88
N VAL A 120 8.00 -14.69 -0.83
CA VAL A 120 7.08 -13.91 -0.01
C VAL A 120 6.55 -12.71 -0.77
N SER A 121 7.42 -11.81 -1.27
CA SER A 121 7.03 -10.51 -1.81
C SER A 121 6.40 -10.59 -3.19
N SER A 122 7.04 -11.31 -4.12
CA SER A 122 6.67 -11.29 -5.53
C SER A 122 5.65 -12.36 -5.92
N VAL A 123 5.64 -13.51 -5.22
CA VAL A 123 4.76 -14.62 -5.58
C VAL A 123 3.54 -14.67 -4.67
N VAL A 124 3.75 -14.96 -3.37
CA VAL A 124 2.61 -15.28 -2.49
C VAL A 124 1.87 -14.01 -2.05
N TYR A 125 2.58 -12.95 -1.72
CA TYR A 125 1.94 -11.66 -1.38
C TYR A 125 1.13 -11.11 -2.56
N THR A 126 1.66 -11.14 -3.77
CA THR A 126 0.96 -10.73 -5.00
C THR A 126 -0.29 -11.59 -5.23
N ALA A 127 -0.18 -12.93 -5.01
CA ALA A 127 -1.30 -13.85 -5.17
C ALA A 127 -2.43 -13.66 -4.13
N ILE A 128 -2.18 -12.95 -3.03
CA ILE A 128 -3.20 -12.52 -2.06
C ILE A 128 -3.66 -11.10 -2.36
N ASN A 129 -2.73 -10.16 -2.51
CA ASN A 129 -3.02 -8.73 -2.51
C ASN A 129 -3.78 -8.29 -3.77
N VAL A 130 -3.44 -8.80 -4.96
CA VAL A 130 -4.14 -8.46 -6.20
C VAL A 130 -5.61 -8.92 -6.18
N PRO A 131 -5.95 -10.19 -5.85
CA PRO A 131 -7.35 -10.60 -5.67
C PRO A 131 -8.05 -9.84 -4.56
N TYR A 132 -7.40 -9.61 -3.42
CA TYR A 132 -7.97 -8.88 -2.30
C TYR A 132 -8.31 -7.43 -2.67
N SER A 133 -7.45 -6.74 -3.38
CA SER A 133 -7.71 -5.38 -3.86
C SER A 133 -8.85 -5.36 -4.86
N THR A 134 -8.93 -6.35 -5.76
CA THR A 134 -10.01 -6.54 -6.73
C THR A 134 -11.36 -6.81 -6.06
N LEU A 135 -11.35 -7.47 -4.90
CA LEU A 135 -12.56 -7.81 -4.15
C LEU A 135 -13.40 -6.58 -3.76
N ASN A 136 -12.79 -5.40 -3.55
CA ASN A 136 -13.51 -4.15 -3.30
C ASN A 136 -14.57 -3.86 -4.38
N ALA A 137 -14.18 -3.99 -5.64
CA ALA A 137 -15.06 -3.76 -6.78
C ALA A 137 -16.14 -4.85 -6.96
N LEU A 138 -15.87 -6.07 -6.46
CA LEU A 138 -16.77 -7.21 -6.61
C LEU A 138 -17.78 -7.34 -5.45
N ILE A 139 -17.55 -6.70 -4.31
CA ILE A 139 -18.50 -6.65 -3.20
C ILE A 139 -19.67 -5.75 -3.54
N THR A 140 -19.42 -4.55 -4.11
CA THR A 140 -20.45 -3.55 -4.41
C THR A 140 -20.09 -2.66 -5.58
N GLN A 141 -21.11 -2.08 -6.25
CA GLN A 141 -20.96 -0.99 -7.23
C GLN A 141 -21.24 0.40 -6.64
N ASP A 142 -21.70 0.47 -5.39
CA ASP A 142 -21.96 1.73 -4.71
C ASP A 142 -20.65 2.41 -4.32
N GLN A 143 -20.44 3.64 -4.79
CA GLN A 143 -19.21 4.40 -4.55
C GLN A 143 -18.96 4.72 -3.07
N TYR A 144 -20.04 5.02 -2.33
CA TYR A 144 -19.93 5.31 -0.91
C TYR A 144 -19.56 4.06 -0.12
N GLU A 145 -20.20 2.92 -0.40
CA GLU A 145 -19.87 1.65 0.25
C GLU A 145 -18.43 1.19 -0.05
N ARG A 146 -17.94 1.41 -1.28
CA ARG A 146 -16.52 1.18 -1.64
C ARG A 146 -15.57 2.04 -0.80
N SER A 147 -15.93 3.30 -0.57
CA SER A 147 -15.14 4.20 0.28
C SER A 147 -15.13 3.73 1.73
N VAL A 148 -16.29 3.30 2.25
CA VAL A 148 -16.38 2.75 3.62
C VAL A 148 -15.55 1.47 3.75
N LEU A 149 -15.60 0.57 2.76
CA LEU A 149 -14.74 -0.63 2.72
C LEU A 149 -13.24 -0.24 2.75
N SER A 150 -12.85 0.76 1.97
CA SER A 150 -11.47 1.26 1.95
C SER A 150 -11.04 1.87 3.29
N ILE A 151 -11.95 2.57 3.99
CA ILE A 151 -11.69 3.10 5.33
C ILE A 151 -11.43 1.96 6.32
N PHE A 152 -12.29 0.94 6.35
CA PHE A 152 -12.09 -0.24 7.22
C PHE A 152 -10.76 -0.94 6.88
N ARG A 153 -10.46 -1.11 5.59
CA ARG A 153 -9.21 -1.67 5.10
C ARG A 153 -8.00 -0.91 5.66
N MET A 154 -7.94 0.39 5.43
CA MET A 154 -6.77 1.20 5.82
C MET A 154 -6.66 1.39 7.33
N THR A 155 -7.78 1.49 8.05
CA THR A 155 -7.78 1.56 9.51
C THR A 155 -7.18 0.30 10.12
N LEU A 156 -7.62 -0.89 9.66
CA LEU A 156 -7.11 -2.15 10.17
C LEU A 156 -5.65 -2.40 9.73
N ALA A 157 -5.27 -2.00 8.52
CA ALA A 157 -3.88 -2.06 8.06
C ALA A 157 -2.95 -1.21 8.94
N THR A 158 -3.32 0.06 9.19
CA THR A 158 -2.52 0.97 10.02
C THR A 158 -2.44 0.49 11.47
N THR A 159 -3.57 0.02 12.02
CA THR A 159 -3.60 -0.57 13.38
C THR A 159 -2.71 -1.80 13.46
N GLY A 160 -2.78 -2.68 12.47
CA GLY A 160 -1.91 -3.87 12.38
C GLY A 160 -0.43 -3.51 12.32
N THR A 161 -0.07 -2.54 11.49
CA THR A 161 1.30 -2.04 11.40
C THR A 161 1.81 -1.53 12.74
N LEU A 162 1.02 -0.71 13.46
CA LEU A 162 1.39 -0.21 14.79
C LEU A 162 1.59 -1.34 15.79
N ILE A 163 0.67 -2.29 15.84
CA ILE A 163 0.78 -3.43 16.79
C ILE A 163 2.03 -4.25 16.47
N ILE A 164 2.21 -4.65 15.21
CA ILE A 164 3.27 -5.56 14.82
C ILE A 164 4.66 -4.94 14.95
N THR A 165 4.83 -3.67 14.56
CA THR A 165 6.13 -3.01 14.70
C THR A 165 6.57 -2.85 16.17
N ASN A 166 5.60 -2.71 17.09
CA ASN A 166 5.91 -2.63 18.52
C ASN A 166 6.01 -4.01 19.19
N LEU A 167 5.37 -5.05 18.64
CA LEU A 167 5.33 -6.38 19.24
C LEU A 167 6.49 -7.28 18.79
N THR A 168 7.09 -7.02 17.63
CA THR A 168 8.10 -7.93 17.03
C THR A 168 9.33 -8.13 17.93
N LEU A 169 9.99 -7.04 18.34
CA LEU A 169 11.21 -7.15 19.16
C LEU A 169 10.93 -7.75 20.55
N PRO A 170 9.89 -7.34 21.30
CA PRO A 170 9.53 -8.00 22.56
C PRO A 170 9.27 -9.50 22.40
N LEU A 171 8.66 -9.97 21.31
CA LEU A 171 8.48 -11.39 21.07
C LEU A 171 9.80 -12.11 20.76
N VAL A 172 10.69 -11.48 20.00
CA VAL A 172 12.03 -12.03 19.72
C VAL A 172 12.82 -12.16 21.03
N GLU A 173 12.80 -11.15 21.90
CA GLU A 173 13.42 -11.21 23.23
C GLU A 173 12.79 -12.33 24.09
N PHE A 174 11.47 -12.43 24.14
CA PHE A 174 10.75 -13.47 24.87
C PHE A 174 11.15 -14.89 24.44
N PHE A 175 11.41 -15.11 23.14
CA PHE A 175 11.85 -16.40 22.61
C PHE A 175 13.37 -16.63 22.71
N GLY A 176 14.15 -15.72 23.30
CA GLY A 176 15.56 -15.90 23.64
C GLY A 176 16.56 -15.15 22.72
N ASP A 177 16.12 -14.16 21.95
CA ASP A 177 16.94 -13.21 21.17
C ASP A 177 18.04 -13.86 20.31
N ASN A 178 17.67 -14.87 19.54
CA ASN A 178 18.54 -15.62 18.65
C ASN A 178 17.87 -15.93 17.30
N LEU A 179 18.58 -16.56 16.37
CA LEU A 179 18.03 -16.92 15.05
C LEU A 179 16.71 -17.71 15.15
N SER A 180 16.62 -18.65 16.10
CA SER A 180 15.39 -19.44 16.27
C SER A 180 14.24 -18.63 16.85
N ALA A 181 14.52 -17.58 17.62
CA ALA A 181 13.51 -16.66 18.16
C ALA A 181 12.77 -15.91 17.04
N TRP A 182 13.49 -15.47 16.01
CA TRP A 182 12.88 -14.87 14.82
C TRP A 182 11.96 -15.85 14.10
N THR A 183 12.41 -17.08 13.88
CA THR A 183 11.59 -18.14 13.28
C THR A 183 10.30 -18.38 14.06
N LYS A 184 10.39 -18.49 15.41
CA LYS A 184 9.23 -18.69 16.30
C LYS A 184 8.27 -17.48 16.23
N THR A 185 8.80 -16.26 16.28
CA THR A 185 8.01 -15.01 16.17
C THR A 185 7.22 -14.98 14.86
N PHE A 186 7.86 -15.31 13.73
CA PHE A 186 7.18 -15.35 12.45
C PHE A 186 6.25 -16.55 12.29
N ALA A 187 6.45 -17.65 13.00
CA ALA A 187 5.47 -18.72 13.10
C ALA A 187 4.19 -18.26 13.81
N VAL A 188 4.30 -17.51 14.91
CA VAL A 188 3.15 -16.90 15.61
C VAL A 188 2.42 -15.92 14.68
N PHE A 189 3.14 -15.01 14.00
CA PHE A 189 2.55 -14.08 13.05
C PHE A 189 1.90 -14.79 11.86
N GLY A 190 2.50 -15.86 11.38
CA GLY A 190 1.94 -16.70 10.32
C GLY A 190 0.61 -17.33 10.71
N VAL A 191 0.51 -17.94 11.89
CA VAL A 191 -0.75 -18.50 12.41
C VAL A 191 -1.82 -17.42 12.56
N LEU A 192 -1.45 -16.26 13.12
CA LEU A 192 -2.37 -15.13 13.28
C LEU A 192 -2.88 -14.65 11.91
N SER A 193 -1.99 -14.53 10.91
CA SER A 193 -2.34 -14.15 9.54
C SER A 193 -3.32 -15.14 8.89
N ILE A 194 -3.12 -16.45 9.06
CA ILE A 194 -4.05 -17.48 8.57
C ILE A 194 -5.45 -17.27 9.15
N VAL A 195 -5.57 -17.13 10.48
CA VAL A 195 -6.86 -16.91 11.14
C VAL A 195 -7.57 -15.68 10.57
N ILE A 196 -6.84 -14.60 10.38
CA ILE A 196 -7.38 -13.34 9.85
C ILE A 196 -7.82 -13.50 8.39
N PHE A 197 -7.08 -14.19 7.54
CA PHE A 197 -7.52 -14.49 6.16
C PHE A 197 -8.75 -15.39 6.10
N LEU A 198 -8.90 -16.33 7.04
CA LEU A 198 -10.12 -17.14 7.16
C LEU A 198 -11.33 -16.28 7.53
N ILE A 199 -11.17 -15.28 8.41
CA ILE A 199 -12.22 -14.30 8.74
C ILE A 199 -12.61 -13.52 7.47
N THR A 200 -11.63 -13.04 6.71
CA THR A 200 -11.87 -12.32 5.45
C THR A 200 -12.62 -13.19 4.45
N PHE A 201 -12.17 -14.43 4.25
CA PHE A 201 -12.84 -15.35 3.33
C PHE A 201 -14.28 -15.66 3.76
N ALA A 202 -14.53 -15.97 5.04
CA ALA A 202 -15.83 -16.34 5.54
C ALA A 202 -16.82 -15.16 5.57
N GLY A 203 -16.31 -13.96 5.89
CA GLY A 203 -17.13 -12.77 6.12
C GLY A 203 -17.43 -11.93 4.87
N THR A 204 -16.80 -12.19 3.72
CA THR A 204 -17.02 -11.40 2.48
C THR A 204 -17.80 -12.19 1.42
N LYS A 205 -18.50 -11.46 0.52
CA LYS A 205 -19.24 -12.08 -0.60
C LYS A 205 -19.07 -11.26 -1.87
N GLU A 206 -18.76 -11.93 -2.98
CA GLU A 206 -18.73 -11.31 -4.31
C GLU A 206 -20.16 -11.24 -4.87
N ARG A 207 -20.67 -10.03 -5.14
CA ARG A 207 -22.06 -9.80 -5.61
C ARG A 207 -22.10 -9.23 -7.02
N VAL A 208 -21.08 -8.46 -7.39
CA VAL A 208 -21.02 -7.78 -8.69
C VAL A 208 -20.70 -8.80 -9.79
N LYS A 209 -21.58 -8.89 -10.77
CA LYS A 209 -21.39 -9.70 -11.98
C LYS A 209 -21.09 -8.78 -13.15
N PRO A 210 -20.31 -9.24 -14.15
CA PRO A 210 -20.13 -8.49 -15.39
C PRO A 210 -21.46 -8.18 -16.07
N SER A 211 -21.55 -7.06 -16.81
CA SER A 211 -22.73 -6.71 -17.60
C SER A 211 -23.05 -7.84 -18.61
N ALA A 212 -24.34 -8.07 -18.90
CA ALA A 212 -24.78 -9.10 -19.83
C ALA A 212 -24.22 -8.95 -21.26
N LYS A 213 -23.89 -7.70 -21.64
CA LYS A 213 -23.25 -7.37 -22.93
C LYS A 213 -21.70 -7.34 -22.88
N SER A 214 -21.09 -7.45 -21.68
CA SER A 214 -19.64 -7.44 -21.61
C SER A 214 -19.11 -8.67 -22.34
N LYS A 215 -18.29 -8.43 -23.35
CA LYS A 215 -17.66 -9.50 -24.11
C LYS A 215 -16.76 -10.29 -23.18
N HIS A 216 -17.18 -11.51 -22.80
CA HIS A 216 -16.36 -12.47 -22.05
C HIS A 216 -15.21 -13.06 -22.89
N GLU A 217 -14.82 -12.40 -23.98
CA GLU A 217 -13.67 -12.81 -24.74
C GLU A 217 -12.41 -12.70 -23.86
N LYS A 218 -11.67 -13.79 -23.82
CA LYS A 218 -10.36 -13.86 -23.20
C LYS A 218 -9.45 -12.84 -23.90
N LEU A 219 -9.36 -11.62 -23.35
CA LEU A 219 -8.45 -10.61 -23.89
C LEU A 219 -7.02 -11.16 -23.89
N PRO A 220 -6.33 -11.17 -25.03
CA PRO A 220 -4.89 -11.39 -25.05
C PRO A 220 -4.22 -10.36 -24.15
N PHE A 221 -3.16 -10.75 -23.44
CA PHE A 221 -2.46 -9.90 -22.46
C PHE A 221 -2.09 -8.51 -23.03
N LEU A 222 -1.49 -8.47 -24.21
CA LEU A 222 -1.10 -7.22 -24.88
C LEU A 222 -2.31 -6.31 -25.21
N LYS A 223 -3.45 -6.92 -25.58
CA LYS A 223 -4.69 -6.18 -25.84
C LYS A 223 -5.27 -5.60 -24.56
N GLY A 224 -5.15 -6.33 -23.44
CA GLY A 224 -5.54 -5.87 -22.11
C GLY A 224 -4.73 -4.65 -21.67
N ILE A 225 -3.40 -4.67 -21.86
CA ILE A 225 -2.53 -3.52 -21.58
C ILE A 225 -2.96 -2.30 -22.42
N LYS A 226 -3.25 -2.46 -23.72
CA LYS A 226 -3.72 -1.37 -24.56
C LYS A 226 -5.04 -0.77 -24.05
N VAL A 227 -5.97 -1.61 -23.59
CA VAL A 227 -7.24 -1.20 -22.99
C VAL A 227 -7.01 -0.37 -21.73
N LEU A 228 -6.04 -0.74 -20.87
CA LEU A 228 -5.66 0.06 -19.69
C LEU A 228 -5.21 1.48 -20.06
N PHE A 229 -4.30 1.60 -21.03
CA PHE A 229 -3.81 2.92 -21.47
C PHE A 229 -4.88 3.79 -22.16
N CYS A 230 -5.96 3.20 -22.65
CA CYS A 230 -7.12 3.93 -23.12
C CYS A 230 -7.99 4.51 -21.99
N ASN A 231 -7.83 4.04 -20.76
CA ASN A 231 -8.56 4.52 -19.59
C ASN A 231 -7.84 5.71 -18.95
N LYS A 232 -8.22 6.94 -19.37
CA LYS A 232 -7.60 8.19 -18.88
C LYS A 232 -7.68 8.34 -17.36
N TYR A 233 -8.79 7.94 -16.76
CA TYR A 233 -8.99 8.07 -15.30
C TYR A 233 -8.12 7.06 -14.53
N TRP A 234 -7.95 5.86 -15.05
CA TRP A 234 -7.02 4.90 -14.49
C TRP A 234 -5.56 5.41 -14.54
N LEU A 235 -5.14 6.04 -15.64
CA LEU A 235 -3.80 6.65 -15.73
C LEU A 235 -3.60 7.75 -14.68
N MET A 236 -4.59 8.63 -14.51
CA MET A 236 -4.54 9.70 -13.49
C MET A 236 -4.42 9.13 -12.09
N ILE A 237 -5.22 8.10 -11.77
CA ILE A 237 -5.17 7.48 -10.43
C ILE A 237 -3.87 6.70 -10.21
N THR A 238 -3.38 5.97 -11.20
CA THR A 238 -2.10 5.27 -11.11
C THR A 238 -0.94 6.24 -10.86
N LEU A 239 -0.91 7.39 -11.56
CA LEU A 239 0.08 8.42 -11.32
C LEU A 239 -0.05 9.05 -9.92
N THR A 240 -1.28 9.26 -9.45
CA THR A 240 -1.55 9.73 -8.08
C THR A 240 -1.06 8.71 -7.04
N LEU A 241 -1.25 7.41 -7.27
CA LEU A 241 -0.71 6.35 -6.41
C LEU A 241 0.82 6.36 -6.37
N VAL A 242 1.48 6.50 -7.52
CA VAL A 242 2.95 6.66 -7.56
C VAL A 242 3.38 7.82 -6.67
N CYS A 243 2.73 8.97 -6.76
CA CYS A 243 3.01 10.13 -5.91
C CYS A 243 2.80 9.84 -4.42
N ILE A 244 1.70 9.19 -4.04
CA ILE A 244 1.40 8.81 -2.65
C ILE A 244 2.52 7.91 -2.09
N PHE A 245 2.95 6.91 -2.87
CA PHE A 245 3.93 5.95 -2.38
C PHE A 245 5.38 6.48 -2.41
N ILE A 246 5.70 7.46 -3.26
CA ILE A 246 6.92 8.26 -3.12
C ILE A 246 6.91 8.98 -1.76
N GLN A 247 5.82 9.66 -1.40
CA GLN A 247 5.71 10.35 -0.11
C GLN A 247 5.82 9.38 1.08
N TYR A 248 5.21 8.19 1.00
CA TYR A 248 5.30 7.20 2.07
C TYR A 248 6.73 6.69 2.27
N SER A 249 7.42 6.40 1.17
CA SER A 249 8.82 5.96 1.20
C SER A 249 9.74 7.04 1.77
N LEU A 250 9.59 8.30 1.31
CA LEU A 250 10.35 9.43 1.83
C LEU A 250 10.04 9.73 3.29
N ASN A 251 8.78 9.71 3.69
CA ASN A 251 8.39 9.92 5.09
C ASN A 251 9.03 8.88 6.02
N GLY A 252 9.00 7.60 5.63
CA GLY A 252 9.62 6.53 6.41
C GLY A 252 11.14 6.64 6.47
N GLY A 253 11.78 6.79 5.30
CA GLY A 253 13.24 6.79 5.19
C GLY A 253 13.91 8.08 5.67
N ALA A 254 13.37 9.25 5.32
CA ALA A 254 14.01 10.54 5.63
C ALA A 254 13.77 11.02 7.07
N ALA A 255 12.76 10.50 7.77
CA ALA A 255 12.41 10.94 9.12
C ALA A 255 13.57 10.81 10.12
N VAL A 256 14.32 9.70 10.05
CA VAL A 256 15.46 9.45 10.94
C VAL A 256 16.59 10.44 10.69
N TYR A 257 16.90 10.69 9.42
CA TYR A 257 17.95 11.66 9.03
C TYR A 257 17.55 13.07 9.44
N TYR A 258 16.28 13.45 9.25
CA TYR A 258 15.76 14.75 9.66
C TYR A 258 15.83 14.93 11.18
N ALA A 259 15.39 13.94 11.95
CA ALA A 259 15.43 13.98 13.41
C ALA A 259 16.85 14.04 13.95
N LYS A 260 17.80 13.30 13.35
CA LYS A 260 19.20 13.30 13.77
C LYS A 260 19.94 14.59 13.39
N ALA A 261 19.83 15.04 12.13
CA ALA A 261 20.65 16.12 11.59
C ALA A 261 20.02 17.52 11.78
N VAL A 262 18.69 17.65 11.83
CA VAL A 262 17.97 18.94 11.92
C VAL A 262 17.39 19.17 13.30
N LEU A 263 16.75 18.15 13.90
CA LEU A 263 16.17 18.25 15.23
C LEU A 263 17.16 17.90 16.35
N HIS A 264 18.35 17.40 16.00
CA HIS A 264 19.40 16.95 16.94
C HIS A 264 18.92 15.92 17.97
N ASN A 265 17.82 15.20 17.68
CA ASN A 265 17.25 14.19 18.55
C ASN A 265 16.55 13.08 17.77
N ALA A 266 17.28 11.99 17.50
CA ALA A 266 16.76 10.82 16.79
C ALA A 266 15.57 10.14 17.52
N LYS A 267 15.45 10.29 18.84
CA LYS A 267 14.36 9.69 19.65
C LYS A 267 12.99 10.29 19.32
N LEU A 268 12.93 11.44 18.63
CA LEU A 268 11.66 12.06 18.24
C LEU A 268 10.93 11.29 17.11
N VAL A 269 11.62 10.43 16.37
CA VAL A 269 10.99 9.66 15.28
C VAL A 269 9.83 8.80 15.76
N GLY A 270 10.00 8.10 16.89
CA GLY A 270 8.95 7.27 17.50
C GLY A 270 7.68 8.09 17.81
N PRO A 271 7.76 9.13 18.66
CA PRO A 271 6.62 10.00 18.95
C PRO A 271 5.98 10.64 17.72
N MET A 272 6.77 11.11 16.73
CA MET A 272 6.26 11.69 15.48
C MET A 272 5.40 10.69 14.71
N ASN A 273 5.89 9.46 14.53
CA ASN A 273 5.15 8.41 13.83
C ASN A 273 3.93 7.95 14.62
N LEU A 274 4.04 7.83 15.94
CA LEU A 274 2.94 7.44 16.81
C LEU A 274 1.79 8.46 16.73
N VAL A 275 2.08 9.75 16.90
CA VAL A 275 1.08 10.81 16.81
C VAL A 275 0.43 10.83 15.43
N ALA A 276 1.22 10.78 14.36
CA ALA A 276 0.68 10.76 13.00
C ALA A 276 -0.26 9.56 12.78
N SER A 277 0.13 8.35 13.21
CA SER A 277 -0.67 7.15 13.00
C SER A 277 -1.94 7.11 13.85
N VAL A 278 -1.86 7.51 15.14
CA VAL A 278 -3.03 7.57 16.02
C VAL A 278 -4.04 8.59 15.51
N VAL A 279 -3.58 9.78 15.15
CA VAL A 279 -4.44 10.83 14.59
C VAL A 279 -5.02 10.39 13.25
N GLN A 280 -4.26 9.70 12.40
CA GLN A 280 -4.75 9.12 11.15
C GLN A 280 -5.90 8.13 11.40
N ILE A 281 -5.74 7.21 12.34
CA ILE A 281 -6.79 6.22 12.67
C ILE A 281 -8.05 6.93 13.14
N ILE A 282 -7.93 7.89 14.05
CA ILE A 282 -9.08 8.67 14.56
C ILE A 282 -9.75 9.43 13.41
N ALA A 283 -8.96 10.13 12.58
CA ALA A 283 -9.49 10.91 11.47
C ALA A 283 -10.21 10.03 10.43
N MET A 284 -9.76 8.79 10.19
CA MET A 284 -10.41 7.85 9.27
C MET A 284 -11.86 7.57 9.62
N PHE A 285 -12.24 7.54 10.89
CA PHE A 285 -13.64 7.36 11.30
C PHE A 285 -14.54 8.51 10.82
N PHE A 286 -14.00 9.71 10.70
CA PHE A 286 -14.74 10.88 10.24
C PHE A 286 -14.76 11.01 8.71
N THR A 287 -13.81 10.41 8.01
CA THR A 287 -13.69 10.53 6.54
C THR A 287 -14.91 10.01 5.81
N ALA A 288 -15.57 8.95 6.32
CA ALA A 288 -16.80 8.40 5.72
C ALA A 288 -17.92 9.46 5.63
N PHE A 289 -18.13 10.25 6.69
CA PHE A 289 -19.14 11.32 6.71
C PHE A 289 -18.78 12.45 5.74
N ILE A 290 -17.49 12.80 5.67
CA ILE A 290 -17.01 13.87 4.81
C ILE A 290 -17.13 13.44 3.33
N ILE A 291 -16.69 12.22 2.97
CA ILE A 291 -16.78 11.68 1.61
C ILE A 291 -18.21 11.67 1.09
N LYS A 292 -19.19 11.35 1.94
CA LYS A 292 -20.62 11.37 1.56
C LYS A 292 -21.10 12.76 1.10
N ARG A 293 -20.50 13.84 1.64
CA ARG A 293 -20.89 15.22 1.32
C ARG A 293 -20.11 15.83 0.15
N ILE A 294 -18.82 15.56 0.08
CA ILE A 294 -17.93 16.25 -0.86
C ILE A 294 -17.38 15.36 -1.98
N GLY A 295 -17.62 14.05 -1.93
CA GLY A 295 -17.09 13.06 -2.89
C GLY A 295 -15.63 12.65 -2.61
N LYS A 296 -15.19 11.57 -3.28
CA LYS A 296 -13.86 10.97 -3.09
C LYS A 296 -12.74 11.84 -3.63
N ARG A 297 -12.95 12.44 -4.82
CA ARG A 297 -11.98 13.36 -5.45
C ARG A 297 -11.61 14.52 -4.54
N ASN A 298 -12.63 15.24 -4.04
CA ASN A 298 -12.42 16.41 -3.19
C ASN A 298 -11.80 16.03 -1.86
N MET A 299 -12.17 14.86 -1.29
CA MET A 299 -11.54 14.34 -0.07
C MET A 299 -10.06 14.06 -0.27
N LEU A 300 -9.67 13.47 -1.42
CA LEU A 300 -8.26 13.24 -1.74
C LEU A 300 -7.49 14.55 -1.91
N ILE A 301 -8.09 15.56 -2.56
CA ILE A 301 -7.48 16.90 -2.73
C ILE A 301 -7.26 17.54 -1.35
N ILE A 302 -8.28 17.57 -0.49
CA ILE A 302 -8.17 18.15 0.86
C ILE A 302 -7.13 17.37 1.68
N GLY A 303 -7.14 16.04 1.59
CA GLY A 303 -6.13 15.19 2.22
C GLY A 303 -4.71 15.54 1.78
N ALA A 304 -4.49 15.71 0.47
CA ALA A 304 -3.19 16.10 -0.08
C ALA A 304 -2.74 17.49 0.37
N ILE A 305 -3.67 18.47 0.44
CA ILE A 305 -3.40 19.81 0.96
C ILE A 305 -2.95 19.73 2.43
N VAL A 306 -3.73 19.06 3.29
CA VAL A 306 -3.43 18.97 4.73
C VAL A 306 -2.13 18.18 4.96
N TYR A 307 -1.88 17.12 4.18
CA TYR A 307 -0.66 16.33 4.25
C TYR A 307 0.57 17.16 3.86
N GLY A 308 0.47 17.91 2.75
CA GLY A 308 1.51 18.84 2.31
C GLY A 308 1.79 19.95 3.31
N LEU A 309 0.74 20.54 3.91
CA LEU A 309 0.89 21.52 4.99
C LEU A 309 1.59 20.93 6.21
N GLY A 310 1.25 19.68 6.59
CA GLY A 310 1.93 18.96 7.66
C GLY A 310 3.43 18.82 7.44
N PHE A 311 3.87 18.49 6.21
CA PHE A 311 5.29 18.47 5.87
C PHE A 311 5.89 19.89 5.85
N GLY A 312 5.21 20.86 5.24
CA GLY A 312 5.68 22.25 5.16
C GLY A 312 5.89 22.91 6.52
N MET A 313 5.07 22.57 7.52
CA MET A 313 5.22 23.09 8.87
C MET A 313 6.55 22.75 9.54
N PHE A 314 7.16 21.61 9.18
CA PHE A 314 8.49 21.25 9.70
C PHE A 314 9.59 22.28 9.37
N GLN A 315 9.37 23.13 8.36
CA GLN A 315 10.28 24.22 8.05
C GLN A 315 10.29 25.33 9.14
N PHE A 316 9.16 25.52 9.84
CA PHE A 316 8.95 26.65 10.74
C PHE A 316 9.00 26.27 12.22
N VAL A 317 8.75 25.00 12.58
CA VAL A 317 8.64 24.56 13.97
C VAL A 317 9.99 24.41 14.68
N GLY A 318 11.11 24.34 13.95
CA GLY A 318 12.45 24.17 14.54
C GLY A 318 12.50 22.94 15.44
N THR A 319 13.02 23.10 16.67
CA THR A 319 13.12 22.04 17.69
C THR A 319 11.97 22.06 18.70
N ASN A 320 10.93 22.87 18.48
CA ASN A 320 9.79 22.95 19.40
C ASN A 320 8.99 21.66 19.37
N TYR A 321 8.98 20.92 20.49
CA TYR A 321 8.31 19.63 20.62
C TYR A 321 6.81 19.67 20.26
N PHE A 322 6.08 20.66 20.77
CA PHE A 322 4.64 20.79 20.48
C PHE A 322 4.38 21.09 19.00
N GLY A 323 5.21 21.93 18.38
CA GLY A 323 5.13 22.22 16.95
C GLY A 323 5.39 20.96 16.10
N ILE A 324 6.40 20.15 16.46
CA ILE A 324 6.72 18.90 15.80
C ILE A 324 5.55 17.91 15.90
N MET A 325 4.96 17.75 17.08
CA MET A 325 3.80 16.87 17.29
C MET A 325 2.57 17.36 16.54
N PHE A 326 2.33 18.68 16.51
CA PHE A 326 1.22 19.26 15.74
C PHE A 326 1.40 19.06 14.22
N ALA A 327 2.60 19.28 13.69
CA ALA A 327 2.92 19.00 12.29
C ALA A 327 2.72 17.51 11.95
N SER A 328 3.11 16.61 12.87
CA SER A 328 2.89 15.16 12.73
C SER A 328 1.39 14.81 12.77
N ALA A 329 0.61 15.46 13.61
CA ALA A 329 -0.85 15.30 13.66
C ALA A 329 -1.51 15.74 12.36
N LEU A 330 -1.11 16.89 11.78
CA LEU A 330 -1.60 17.33 10.47
C LEU A 330 -1.28 16.33 9.36
N LYS A 331 -0.08 15.75 9.37
CA LYS A 331 0.26 14.65 8.46
C LYS A 331 -0.70 13.48 8.63
N GLY A 332 -1.03 13.10 9.86
CA GLY A 332 -2.00 12.04 10.15
C GLY A 332 -3.39 12.33 9.56
N ILE A 333 -3.92 13.54 9.77
CA ILE A 333 -5.22 13.98 9.23
C ILE A 333 -5.23 13.93 7.71
N GLY A 334 -4.20 14.52 7.06
CA GLY A 334 -4.09 14.54 5.61
C GLY A 334 -4.01 13.14 5.02
N ASN A 335 -3.19 12.27 5.64
CA ASN A 335 -3.04 10.89 5.21
C ASN A 335 -4.33 10.07 5.38
N ALA A 336 -5.15 10.34 6.39
CA ALA A 336 -6.46 9.71 6.54
C ALA A 336 -7.36 9.96 5.32
N GLY A 337 -7.42 11.21 4.84
CA GLY A 337 -8.18 11.58 3.65
C GLY A 337 -7.72 10.86 2.39
N ILE A 338 -6.41 10.82 2.16
CA ILE A 338 -5.79 10.15 1.01
C ILE A 338 -6.06 8.64 1.06
N SER A 339 -5.72 7.99 2.18
CA SER A 339 -5.81 6.54 2.34
C SER A 339 -7.24 6.01 2.25
N SER A 340 -8.21 6.78 2.78
CA SER A 340 -9.63 6.39 2.76
C SER A 340 -10.21 6.28 1.34
N CYS A 341 -9.69 7.06 0.39
CA CYS A 341 -10.23 7.14 -0.96
C CYS A 341 -9.45 6.31 -1.98
N MET A 342 -8.16 6.05 -1.76
CA MET A 342 -7.25 5.61 -2.81
C MET A 342 -7.67 4.30 -3.49
N PHE A 343 -8.10 3.29 -2.75
CA PHE A 343 -8.53 2.02 -3.34
C PHE A 343 -9.95 2.08 -3.93
N ALA A 344 -10.82 2.90 -3.32
CA ALA A 344 -12.17 3.10 -3.84
C ALA A 344 -12.16 3.79 -5.21
N ILE A 345 -11.31 4.80 -5.39
CA ILE A 345 -11.17 5.52 -6.66
C ILE A 345 -10.59 4.60 -7.76
N VAL A 346 -9.62 3.73 -7.43
CA VAL A 346 -9.12 2.72 -8.38
C VAL A 346 -10.26 1.84 -8.86
N SER A 347 -11.11 1.37 -7.94
CA SER A 347 -12.23 0.50 -8.26
C SER A 347 -13.26 1.16 -9.19
N ASP A 348 -13.48 2.48 -9.06
CA ASP A 348 -14.41 3.21 -9.93
C ASP A 348 -13.93 3.32 -11.38
N THR A 349 -12.64 3.24 -11.61
CA THR A 349 -12.10 3.27 -12.98
C THR A 349 -12.40 2.00 -13.78
N ILE A 350 -12.86 0.95 -13.10
CA ILE A 350 -13.25 -0.33 -13.72
C ILE A 350 -14.51 -0.13 -14.56
N GLU A 351 -15.55 0.50 -14.00
CA GLU A 351 -16.81 0.77 -14.68
C GLU A 351 -16.59 1.72 -15.87
N TYR A 352 -15.76 2.76 -15.72
CA TYR A 352 -15.41 3.62 -16.84
C TYR A 352 -14.67 2.87 -17.95
N GLY A 353 -13.76 1.96 -17.59
CA GLY A 353 -13.04 1.11 -18.55
C GLY A 353 -14.00 0.19 -19.30
N GLU A 354 -14.95 -0.44 -18.62
CA GLU A 354 -15.97 -1.30 -19.22
C GLU A 354 -16.88 -0.50 -20.15
N TRP A 355 -17.40 0.64 -19.71
CA TRP A 355 -18.25 1.53 -20.52
C TRP A 355 -17.55 2.00 -21.80
N LYS A 356 -16.28 2.41 -21.70
CA LYS A 356 -15.53 2.95 -22.84
C LYS A 356 -15.05 1.90 -23.82
N THR A 357 -14.74 0.69 -23.37
CA THR A 357 -14.06 -0.34 -24.20
C THR A 357 -14.90 -1.58 -24.45
N GLY A 358 -16.00 -1.77 -23.71
CA GLY A 358 -16.80 -2.98 -23.69
C GLY A 358 -16.14 -4.17 -22.97
N TYR A 359 -14.97 -3.96 -22.35
CA TYR A 359 -14.25 -5.02 -21.62
C TYR A 359 -14.13 -4.69 -20.15
N ARG A 360 -14.56 -5.63 -19.29
CA ARG A 360 -14.43 -5.52 -17.85
C ARG A 360 -13.18 -6.26 -17.36
N THR A 361 -12.19 -5.50 -16.83
CA THR A 361 -10.86 -6.00 -16.48
C THR A 361 -10.45 -5.60 -15.05
N GLU A 362 -11.21 -6.11 -14.02
CA GLU A 362 -10.98 -5.74 -12.63
C GLU A 362 -9.57 -6.11 -12.14
N GLY A 363 -9.17 -7.36 -12.39
CA GLY A 363 -7.87 -7.88 -11.95
C GLY A 363 -6.72 -7.12 -12.58
N LEU A 364 -6.81 -6.83 -13.87
CA LEU A 364 -5.75 -6.12 -14.61
C LEU A 364 -5.63 -4.65 -14.17
N ILE A 365 -6.74 -3.94 -13.94
CA ILE A 365 -6.74 -2.57 -13.43
C ILE A 365 -6.09 -2.51 -12.03
N ASN A 366 -6.45 -3.43 -11.13
CA ASN A 366 -5.90 -3.46 -9.79
C ASN A 366 -4.43 -3.89 -9.77
N SER A 367 -4.02 -4.85 -10.61
CA SER A 367 -2.62 -5.26 -10.69
C SER A 367 -1.72 -4.16 -11.24
N ALA A 368 -2.18 -3.42 -12.25
CA ALA A 368 -1.44 -2.29 -12.79
C ALA A 368 -1.37 -1.12 -11.78
N SER A 369 -2.39 -0.93 -10.95
CA SER A 369 -2.35 0.02 -9.84
C SER A 369 -1.36 -0.43 -8.75
N SER A 370 -1.28 -1.74 -8.46
CA SER A 370 -0.25 -2.30 -7.57
C SER A 370 1.17 -2.11 -8.12
N PHE A 371 1.34 -2.18 -9.43
CA PHE A 371 2.60 -1.83 -10.08
C PHE A 371 2.96 -0.37 -9.82
N GLY A 372 2.01 0.57 -9.98
CA GLY A 372 2.21 1.99 -9.66
C GLY A 372 2.65 2.22 -8.21
N PHE A 373 2.05 1.50 -7.26
CA PHE A 373 2.45 1.47 -5.85
C PHE A 373 3.92 1.05 -5.66
N LYS A 374 4.34 -0.05 -6.29
CA LYS A 374 5.70 -0.57 -6.16
C LYS A 374 6.73 0.36 -6.82
N VAL A 375 6.39 0.93 -7.97
CA VAL A 375 7.20 1.96 -8.65
C VAL A 375 7.36 3.20 -7.77
N GLY A 376 6.27 3.68 -7.15
CA GLY A 376 6.32 4.83 -6.25
C GLY A 376 7.24 4.59 -5.04
N ASN A 377 7.13 3.44 -4.38
CA ASN A 377 8.04 3.07 -3.29
C ASN A 377 9.50 2.94 -3.76
N GLY A 378 9.72 2.32 -4.92
CA GLY A 378 11.06 2.17 -5.49
C GLY A 378 11.71 3.52 -5.80
N LEU A 379 10.96 4.42 -6.46
CA LEU A 379 11.43 5.77 -6.76
C LEU A 379 11.71 6.56 -5.48
N GLY A 380 10.83 6.51 -4.48
CA GLY A 380 11.04 7.19 -3.21
C GLY A 380 12.29 6.69 -2.48
N SER A 381 12.52 5.38 -2.47
CA SER A 381 13.73 4.78 -1.88
C SER A 381 15.01 5.17 -2.64
N ALA A 382 14.95 5.19 -3.98
CA ALA A 382 16.07 5.63 -4.82
C ALA A 382 16.36 7.12 -4.62
N MET A 383 15.34 7.97 -4.60
CA MET A 383 15.48 9.41 -4.33
C MET A 383 16.12 9.66 -2.98
N LEU A 384 15.80 8.87 -1.95
CA LEU A 384 16.43 8.97 -0.64
C LEU A 384 17.94 8.79 -0.76
N GLY A 385 18.40 7.70 -1.37
CA GLY A 385 19.84 7.41 -1.53
C GLY A 385 20.55 8.42 -2.41
N TRP A 386 19.98 8.75 -3.57
CA TRP A 386 20.61 9.66 -4.54
C TRP A 386 20.74 11.09 -4.01
N ILE A 387 19.72 11.62 -3.36
CA ILE A 387 19.73 13.00 -2.86
C ILE A 387 20.62 13.13 -1.63
N LEU A 388 20.70 12.11 -0.75
CA LEU A 388 21.66 12.09 0.34
C LEU A 388 23.10 12.07 -0.18
N ALA A 389 23.38 11.27 -1.22
CA ALA A 389 24.70 11.21 -1.86
C ALA A 389 25.06 12.55 -2.53
N LEU A 390 24.14 13.17 -3.28
CA LEU A 390 24.34 14.49 -3.87
C LEU A 390 24.57 15.58 -2.81
N GLY A 391 23.95 15.44 -1.63
CA GLY A 391 24.18 16.32 -0.47
C GLY A 391 25.49 16.07 0.26
N ASN A 392 26.32 15.10 -0.15
CA ASN A 392 27.53 14.66 0.56
C ASN A 392 27.26 14.29 2.03
N TYR A 393 26.19 13.50 2.26
CA TYR A 393 25.85 13.02 3.60
C TYR A 393 26.97 12.14 4.16
N ALA A 394 27.49 12.47 5.34
CA ALA A 394 28.53 11.72 6.02
C ALA A 394 27.96 10.95 7.22
N GLU A 395 27.97 9.60 7.17
CA GLU A 395 27.30 8.72 8.16
C GLU A 395 27.76 8.96 9.60
N ASN A 396 29.06 9.21 9.83
CA ASN A 396 29.67 9.34 11.14
C ASN A 396 30.04 10.79 11.53
N ALA A 397 29.63 11.77 10.75
CA ALA A 397 29.92 13.17 11.08
C ALA A 397 29.06 13.64 12.27
N ALA A 398 29.71 14.22 13.28
CA ALA A 398 29.03 14.80 14.43
C ALA A 398 28.16 16.02 14.02
N VAL A 399 28.60 16.74 13.01
CA VAL A 399 27.87 17.87 12.39
C VAL A 399 27.84 17.66 10.88
N GLN A 400 26.67 17.70 10.30
CA GLN A 400 26.49 17.56 8.85
C GLN A 400 26.80 18.89 8.13
N SER A 401 27.30 18.79 6.89
CA SER A 401 27.51 19.95 6.04
C SER A 401 26.20 20.67 5.70
N ALA A 402 26.26 21.94 5.36
CA ALA A 402 25.07 22.72 4.94
C ALA A 402 24.35 22.08 3.74
N SER A 403 25.11 21.48 2.79
CA SER A 403 24.56 20.76 1.65
C SER A 403 23.81 19.48 2.07
N SER A 404 24.38 18.72 3.03
CA SER A 404 23.71 17.55 3.61
C SER A 404 22.39 17.92 4.31
N VAL A 405 22.41 18.97 5.13
CA VAL A 405 21.21 19.46 5.82
C VAL A 405 20.13 19.90 4.82
N MET A 406 20.53 20.59 3.74
CA MET A 406 19.60 20.97 2.67
C MET A 406 19.03 19.76 1.94
N ALA A 407 19.84 18.75 1.64
CA ALA A 407 19.39 17.50 1.02
C ALA A 407 18.38 16.76 1.92
N ILE A 408 18.64 16.68 3.23
CA ILE A 408 17.74 16.08 4.20
C ILE A 408 16.41 16.86 4.30
N LYS A 409 16.48 18.20 4.33
CA LYS A 409 15.26 19.04 4.29
C LYS A 409 14.51 18.86 2.99
N ALA A 410 15.19 18.76 1.85
CA ALA A 410 14.55 18.48 0.56
C ALA A 410 13.79 17.15 0.58
N LEU A 411 14.41 16.08 1.09
CA LEU A 411 13.80 14.76 1.19
C LEU A 411 12.61 14.71 2.15
N PHE A 412 12.69 15.39 3.28
CA PHE A 412 11.65 15.31 4.32
C PHE A 412 10.56 16.37 4.19
N ILE A 413 10.86 17.55 3.61
CA ILE A 413 9.92 18.67 3.52
C ILE A 413 9.57 19.01 2.07
N TYR A 414 10.54 19.43 1.26
CA TYR A 414 10.25 20.11 0.01
C TYR A 414 9.72 19.16 -1.07
N ILE A 415 10.31 17.98 -1.22
CA ILE A 415 9.86 16.98 -2.20
C ILE A 415 8.47 16.44 -1.84
N PRO A 416 8.17 16.03 -0.59
CA PRO A 416 6.80 15.65 -0.22
C PRO A 416 5.76 16.75 -0.47
N VAL A 417 6.09 18.02 -0.24
CA VAL A 417 5.21 19.15 -0.56
C VAL A 417 5.02 19.29 -2.08
N ALA A 418 6.08 19.24 -2.86
CA ALA A 418 6.00 19.33 -4.33
C ALA A 418 5.17 18.17 -4.92
N VAL A 419 5.34 16.96 -4.38
CA VAL A 419 4.56 15.78 -4.77
C VAL A 419 3.08 15.95 -4.37
N ALA A 420 2.77 16.54 -3.22
CA ALA A 420 1.40 16.86 -2.82
C ALA A 420 0.74 17.84 -3.80
N ILE A 421 1.46 18.88 -4.23
CA ILE A 421 0.98 19.82 -5.26
C ILE A 421 0.71 19.09 -6.57
N LEU A 422 1.60 18.20 -7.00
CA LEU A 422 1.40 17.40 -8.22
C LEU A 422 0.14 16.52 -8.11
N GLN A 423 -0.09 15.87 -6.96
CA GLN A 423 -1.32 15.09 -6.71
C GLN A 423 -2.57 15.96 -6.86
N ILE A 424 -2.56 17.16 -6.27
CA ILE A 424 -3.67 18.11 -6.36
C ILE A 424 -3.93 18.48 -7.82
N VAL A 425 -2.89 18.83 -8.58
CA VAL A 425 -2.99 19.17 -10.00
C VAL A 425 -3.61 18.02 -10.80
N ILE A 426 -3.13 16.79 -10.63
CA ILE A 426 -3.69 15.62 -11.32
C ILE A 426 -5.18 15.46 -10.98
N MET A 427 -5.53 15.56 -9.68
CA MET A 427 -6.90 15.35 -9.23
C MET A 427 -7.86 16.48 -9.63
N LEU A 428 -7.38 17.68 -9.93
CA LEU A 428 -8.22 18.75 -10.49
C LEU A 428 -8.78 18.39 -11.87
N PHE A 429 -8.06 17.59 -12.66
CA PHE A 429 -8.52 17.10 -13.97
C PHE A 429 -9.37 15.83 -13.88
N TYR A 430 -9.46 15.18 -12.70
CA TYR A 430 -10.27 13.99 -12.49
C TYR A 430 -11.75 14.38 -12.34
N LYS A 431 -12.61 13.94 -13.26
CA LYS A 431 -14.04 14.29 -13.28
C LYS A 431 -14.97 13.09 -13.11
N LEU A 432 -14.43 11.88 -12.97
CA LEU A 432 -15.22 10.65 -12.95
C LEU A 432 -16.29 10.64 -11.85
N ASP A 433 -16.05 11.26 -10.67
CA ASP A 433 -17.04 11.33 -9.58
C ASP A 433 -18.38 11.93 -10.03
N LYS A 434 -18.37 12.84 -11.04
CA LYS A 434 -19.57 13.48 -11.58
C LYS A 434 -20.24 12.67 -12.69
N GLU A 435 -19.45 11.91 -13.43
CA GLU A 435 -19.90 11.14 -14.60
C GLU A 435 -20.31 9.71 -14.20
N TYR A 436 -19.95 9.25 -12.99
CA TYR A 436 -19.99 7.86 -12.58
C TYR A 436 -21.40 7.26 -12.55
N ASP A 437 -22.37 7.97 -11.96
CA ASP A 437 -23.74 7.46 -11.84
C ASP A 437 -24.40 7.25 -13.22
N GLY A 438 -24.14 8.16 -14.17
CA GLY A 438 -24.57 8.02 -15.56
C GLY A 438 -23.92 6.82 -16.26
N ILE A 439 -22.63 6.63 -16.07
CA ILE A 439 -21.89 5.47 -16.62
C ILE A 439 -22.42 4.14 -16.08
N VAL A 440 -22.72 4.07 -14.79
CA VAL A 440 -23.29 2.85 -14.19
C VAL A 440 -24.70 2.59 -14.70
N GLU A 441 -25.49 3.64 -14.94
CA GLU A 441 -26.85 3.53 -15.53
C GLU A 441 -26.78 3.05 -16.97
N ASP A 442 -25.89 3.61 -17.80
CA ASP A 442 -25.65 3.19 -19.19
C ASP A 442 -25.25 1.71 -19.26
N LEU A 443 -24.30 1.28 -18.41
CA LEU A 443 -23.86 -0.12 -18.33
C LEU A 443 -25.01 -1.06 -17.96
N ARG A 444 -25.91 -0.65 -17.07
CA ARG A 444 -27.10 -1.43 -16.70
C ARG A 444 -28.09 -1.57 -17.85
N ASN A 445 -28.26 -0.49 -18.61
CA ASN A 445 -29.10 -0.47 -19.80
C ASN A 445 -28.44 -1.13 -21.01
N GLY A 446 -27.21 -1.64 -20.85
CA GLY A 446 -26.44 -2.29 -21.89
C GLY A 446 -25.92 -1.36 -22.96
N LYS A 447 -25.78 -0.06 -22.66
CA LYS A 447 -25.19 0.94 -23.56
C LYS A 447 -23.69 1.05 -23.29
N ASP A 448 -22.92 1.26 -24.33
CA ASP A 448 -21.48 1.60 -24.25
C ASP A 448 -21.25 3.06 -24.68
N ALA A 449 -20.00 3.56 -24.55
CA ALA A 449 -19.65 4.94 -24.87
C ALA A 449 -19.87 5.34 -26.34
N LYS A 450 -20.19 4.43 -27.22
CA LYS A 450 -20.50 4.70 -28.64
C LYS A 450 -22.00 4.88 -28.86
N GLU A 451 -22.83 4.38 -27.93
CA GLU A 451 -24.27 4.42 -27.97
C GLU A 451 -24.87 5.49 -27.05
N ALA A 452 -24.05 6.07 -26.12
CA ALA A 452 -24.41 7.16 -25.20
C ALA A 452 -23.95 8.53 -25.72
#